data_0d2f18c67376a77c62496b0cd4300c5b
#
_entry.id   0d2f18c67376a77c62496b0cd4300c5b
#
_cell.length_a   1.000
_cell.length_b   1.000
_cell.length_c   1.000
_cell.angle_alpha   90.00
_cell.angle_beta   90.00
_cell.angle_gamma   90.00
#
_symmetry.space_group_name_H-M   'P 1'
#
loop_
_entity.id
_entity.type
_entity.pdbx_description
1 polymer ?
#
loop_
_entity_poly.entity_id
_entity_poly.type
_entity_poly.pdbx_seq_one_letter_code
_entity_poly.pdbx_strand_id
1 'polypeptide(L)'
;MLQERFRFRTIDPDDMQEVDHTIYMEDVCMPPGEGCKREEILDRVYAAPEMFLLAIDKETDEIAGYVNGVATNEDVIRDEFFCEGGHLHDPDGSTVMLVSLVVMPEYRGLGLGREIMRVYAERERAKGRKRMILTCVEKKIKMYEKFGYRLLGLSNSIYDGLVWYDMDILL
;
A
#
# COMPACT_ATOMS: atom_id res chain seq x y z
N MET A 1 15.49 -16.46 6.45
CA MET A 1 14.06 -16.02 6.54
C MET A 1 13.89 -14.72 5.75
N LEU A 2 12.66 -14.30 5.41
CA LEU A 2 12.43 -13.08 4.61
C LEU A 2 13.07 -11.83 5.23
N GLN A 3 13.01 -11.68 6.55
CA GLN A 3 13.63 -10.55 7.27
C GLN A 3 15.16 -10.52 7.17
N GLU A 4 15.80 -11.64 6.92
CA GLU A 4 17.25 -11.70 6.71
C GLU A 4 17.61 -11.25 5.29
N ARG A 5 16.75 -11.56 4.33
CA ARG A 5 16.94 -11.20 2.91
C ARG A 5 16.56 -9.76 2.62
N PHE A 6 15.44 -9.28 3.17
CA PHE A 6 14.92 -7.94 2.85
C PHE A 6 15.16 -6.94 3.99
N ARG A 7 15.46 -5.71 3.61
CA ARG A 7 15.39 -4.56 4.51
C ARG A 7 14.18 -3.71 4.18
N PHE A 8 13.62 -3.06 5.19
CA PHE A 8 12.43 -2.23 5.05
C PHE A 8 12.72 -0.80 5.49
N ARG A 9 12.43 0.15 4.63
CA ARG A 9 12.53 1.58 4.91
C ARG A 9 11.47 2.38 4.19
N THR A 10 11.28 3.62 4.59
CA THR A 10 10.43 4.57 3.87
C THR A 10 11.12 5.02 2.59
N ILE A 11 10.30 5.46 1.61
CA ILE A 11 10.78 6.07 0.38
C ILE A 11 11.53 7.37 0.69
N ASP A 12 12.52 7.70 -0.12
CA ASP A 12 13.17 9.01 -0.12
C ASP A 12 12.51 9.88 -1.20
N PRO A 13 11.69 10.90 -0.82
CA PRO A 13 11.01 11.74 -1.80
C PRO A 13 11.95 12.64 -2.61
N ASP A 14 13.18 12.82 -2.17
CA ASP A 14 14.20 13.61 -2.87
C ASP A 14 15.01 12.77 -3.87
N ASP A 15 14.96 11.45 -3.78
CA ASP A 15 15.56 10.54 -4.74
C ASP A 15 14.59 10.27 -5.91
N MET A 16 14.69 11.07 -6.95
CA MET A 16 13.83 10.97 -8.13
C MET A 16 13.97 9.64 -8.88
N GLN A 17 15.12 8.98 -8.82
CA GLN A 17 15.29 7.66 -9.43
C GLN A 17 14.47 6.61 -8.67
N GLU A 18 14.49 6.67 -7.36
CA GLU A 18 13.70 5.79 -6.52
C GLU A 18 12.19 6.03 -6.73
N VAL A 19 11.77 7.28 -6.75
CA VAL A 19 10.36 7.66 -7.00
C VAL A 19 9.89 7.18 -8.37
N ASP A 20 10.65 7.45 -9.43
CA ASP A 20 10.32 7.01 -10.79
C ASP A 20 10.30 5.48 -10.89
N HIS A 21 11.17 4.78 -10.16
CA HIS A 21 11.18 3.33 -10.15
C HIS A 21 9.91 2.75 -9.49
N THR A 22 9.41 3.34 -8.40
CA THR A 22 8.15 2.90 -7.79
C THR A 22 6.96 3.11 -8.71
N ILE A 23 6.94 4.21 -9.48
CA ILE A 23 5.91 4.45 -10.49
C ILE A 23 5.96 3.39 -11.59
N TYR A 24 7.16 3.06 -12.09
CA TYR A 24 7.36 1.97 -13.04
C TYR A 24 6.87 0.62 -12.48
N MET A 25 7.15 0.31 -11.22
CA MET A 25 6.69 -0.92 -10.57
C MET A 25 5.16 -1.00 -10.52
N GLU A 26 4.47 0.10 -10.24
CA GLU A 26 3.00 0.16 -10.29
C GLU A 26 2.47 -0.23 -11.67
N ASP A 27 3.01 0.40 -12.73
CA ASP A 27 2.61 0.14 -14.11
C ASP A 27 2.83 -1.31 -14.54
N VAL A 28 3.97 -1.89 -14.15
CA VAL A 28 4.34 -3.28 -14.52
C VAL A 28 3.56 -4.31 -13.74
N CYS A 29 3.28 -4.06 -12.45
CA CYS A 29 2.77 -5.06 -11.53
C CYS A 29 1.26 -5.07 -11.39
N MET A 30 0.61 -3.93 -11.58
CA MET A 30 -0.83 -3.83 -11.38
C MET A 30 -1.59 -4.14 -12.67
N PRO A 31 -2.67 -4.95 -12.59
CA PRO A 31 -3.55 -5.15 -13.74
C PRO A 31 -4.17 -3.84 -14.21
N PRO A 32 -4.59 -3.75 -15.50
CA PRO A 32 -5.26 -2.57 -16.02
C PRO A 32 -6.46 -2.16 -15.14
N GLY A 33 -6.54 -0.87 -14.81
CA GLY A 33 -7.58 -0.30 -13.96
C GLY A 33 -7.41 -0.48 -12.45
N GLU A 34 -6.43 -1.27 -12.00
CA GLU A 34 -6.17 -1.48 -10.58
C GLU A 34 -5.02 -0.61 -10.04
N GLY A 35 -4.13 -0.12 -10.93
CA GLY A 35 -2.97 0.69 -10.55
C GLY A 35 -3.29 2.18 -10.46
N CYS A 36 -2.49 2.88 -9.64
CA CYS A 36 -2.54 4.33 -9.53
C CYS A 36 -1.79 5.01 -10.67
N LYS A 37 -2.24 6.19 -11.05
CA LYS A 37 -1.58 7.02 -12.05
C LYS A 37 -0.33 7.70 -11.46
N ARG A 38 0.58 8.14 -12.34
CA ARG A 38 1.80 8.83 -11.95
C ARG A 38 1.54 10.00 -10.98
N GLU A 39 0.63 10.88 -11.34
CA GLU A 39 0.29 12.06 -10.53
C GLU A 39 -0.28 11.70 -9.15
N GLU A 40 -1.03 10.61 -9.06
CA GLU A 40 -1.61 10.12 -7.81
C GLU A 40 -0.52 9.54 -6.88
N ILE A 41 0.48 8.87 -7.44
CA ILE A 41 1.62 8.34 -6.69
C ILE A 41 2.50 9.50 -6.19
N LEU A 42 2.82 10.46 -7.06
CA LEU A 42 3.62 11.64 -6.71
C LEU A 42 2.96 12.46 -5.59
N ASP A 43 1.64 12.66 -5.66
CA ASP A 43 0.90 13.36 -4.61
C ASP A 43 1.14 12.74 -3.23
N ARG A 44 1.03 11.41 -3.11
CA ARG A 44 1.26 10.71 -1.84
C ARG A 44 2.74 10.66 -1.43
N VAL A 45 3.66 10.48 -2.37
CA VAL A 45 5.11 10.46 -2.09
C VAL A 45 5.55 11.77 -1.46
N TYR A 46 5.10 12.91 -1.99
CA TYR A 46 5.49 14.20 -1.46
C TYR A 46 4.74 14.63 -0.19
N ALA A 47 3.48 14.24 -0.08
CA ALA A 47 2.67 14.64 1.09
C ALA A 47 2.88 13.71 2.31
N ALA A 48 3.15 12.42 2.09
CA ALA A 48 3.21 11.42 3.14
C ALA A 48 4.29 10.34 2.87
N PRO A 49 5.57 10.73 2.68
CA PRO A 49 6.65 9.76 2.40
C PRO A 49 6.83 8.72 3.51
N GLU A 50 6.54 9.07 4.74
CA GLU A 50 6.59 8.16 5.90
C GLU A 50 5.55 7.03 5.84
N MET A 51 4.52 7.18 5.01
CA MET A 51 3.48 6.19 4.76
C MET A 51 3.80 5.26 3.58
N PHE A 52 4.97 5.41 2.97
CA PHE A 52 5.40 4.65 1.80
C PHE A 52 6.57 3.74 2.19
N LEU A 53 6.29 2.44 2.42
CA LEU A 53 7.27 1.45 2.86
C LEU A 53 7.80 0.62 1.70
N LEU A 54 9.11 0.63 1.51
CA LEU A 54 9.82 -0.18 0.54
C LEU A 54 10.41 -1.44 1.17
N ALA A 55 10.35 -2.55 0.44
CA ALA A 55 11.09 -3.78 0.71
C ALA A 55 12.24 -3.89 -0.29
N ILE A 56 13.47 -3.89 0.18
CA ILE A 56 14.69 -3.87 -0.62
C ILE A 56 15.43 -5.19 -0.42
N ASP A 57 15.76 -5.87 -1.50
CA ASP A 57 16.59 -7.07 -1.48
C ASP A 57 18.03 -6.67 -1.13
N LYS A 58 18.57 -7.24 -0.04
CA LYS A 58 19.92 -6.94 0.43
C LYS A 58 21.04 -7.45 -0.48
N GLU A 59 20.76 -8.44 -1.32
CA GLU A 59 21.73 -9.02 -2.22
C GLU A 59 21.92 -8.18 -3.48
N THR A 60 20.81 -7.61 -4.00
CA THR A 60 20.83 -6.84 -5.27
C THR A 60 20.71 -5.34 -5.07
N ASP A 61 20.31 -4.90 -3.89
CA ASP A 61 19.96 -3.52 -3.55
C ASP A 61 18.75 -2.97 -4.33
N GLU A 62 17.95 -3.85 -4.94
CA GLU A 62 16.77 -3.52 -5.72
C GLU A 62 15.51 -3.47 -4.85
N ILE A 63 14.54 -2.64 -5.25
CA ILE A 63 13.23 -2.59 -4.63
C ILE A 63 12.42 -3.80 -5.10
N ALA A 64 12.16 -4.72 -4.20
CA ALA A 64 11.40 -5.95 -4.48
C ALA A 64 9.88 -5.77 -4.41
N GLY A 65 9.44 -4.77 -3.65
CA GLY A 65 8.03 -4.45 -3.48
C GLY A 65 7.83 -3.25 -2.56
N TYR A 66 6.59 -2.78 -2.47
CA TYR A 66 6.24 -1.70 -1.56
C TYR A 66 4.76 -1.73 -1.17
N VAL A 67 4.43 -0.99 -0.14
CA VAL A 67 3.06 -0.64 0.25
C VAL A 67 2.99 0.84 0.56
N ASN A 68 1.88 1.47 0.22
CA ASN A 68 1.62 2.85 0.63
C ASN A 68 0.15 3.06 1.00
N GLY A 69 -0.07 4.15 1.73
CA GLY A 69 -1.38 4.60 2.13
C GLY A 69 -1.32 6.01 2.69
N VAL A 70 -2.40 6.44 3.29
CA VAL A 70 -2.50 7.70 4.02
C VAL A 70 -3.19 7.47 5.36
N ALA A 71 -2.85 8.25 6.37
CA ALA A 71 -3.52 8.21 7.66
C ALA A 71 -4.68 9.21 7.68
N THR A 72 -5.74 8.88 8.41
CA THR A 72 -6.95 9.69 8.51
C THR A 72 -7.75 9.31 9.76
N ASN A 73 -8.76 10.11 10.09
CA ASN A 73 -9.78 9.75 11.08
C ASN A 73 -11.12 9.33 10.45
N GLU A 74 -11.16 9.17 9.13
CA GLU A 74 -12.33 8.64 8.44
C GLU A 74 -12.44 7.12 8.62
N ASP A 75 -13.67 6.61 8.62
CA ASP A 75 -13.97 5.19 8.85
C ASP A 75 -14.24 4.40 7.57
N VAL A 76 -14.41 5.09 6.45
CA VAL A 76 -14.78 4.50 5.16
C VAL A 76 -13.82 4.98 4.08
N ILE A 77 -13.34 4.03 3.27
CA ILE A 77 -12.48 4.35 2.13
C ILE A 77 -13.32 4.94 0.99
N ARG A 78 -12.80 5.97 0.34
CA ARG A 78 -13.43 6.66 -0.80
C ARG A 78 -12.39 6.99 -1.86
N ASP A 79 -12.84 7.24 -3.09
CA ASP A 79 -11.96 7.34 -4.25
C ASP A 79 -10.93 8.48 -4.14
N GLU A 80 -11.24 9.55 -3.41
CA GLU A 80 -10.33 10.65 -3.18
C GLU A 80 -9.04 10.22 -2.47
N PHE A 81 -9.05 9.13 -1.69
CA PHE A 81 -7.81 8.58 -1.12
C PHE A 81 -6.85 8.04 -2.17
N PHE A 82 -7.36 7.60 -3.33
CA PHE A 82 -6.52 7.17 -4.45
C PHE A 82 -6.04 8.34 -5.31
N CYS A 83 -6.92 9.31 -5.56
CA CYS A 83 -6.68 10.42 -6.50
C CYS A 83 -5.99 11.63 -5.85
N GLU A 84 -6.36 11.95 -4.62
CA GLU A 84 -5.96 13.17 -3.90
C GLU A 84 -5.55 12.85 -2.44
N GLY A 85 -5.02 11.65 -2.22
CA GLY A 85 -4.73 11.15 -0.88
C GLY A 85 -3.77 11.99 -0.07
N GLY A 86 -2.84 12.69 -0.74
CA GLY A 86 -1.90 13.58 -0.09
C GLY A 86 -2.57 14.72 0.68
N HIS A 87 -3.63 15.31 0.14
CA HIS A 87 -4.42 16.36 0.82
C HIS A 87 -5.22 15.84 2.01
N LEU A 88 -5.55 14.55 2.00
CA LEU A 88 -6.36 13.91 3.04
C LEU A 88 -5.51 13.29 4.15
N HIS A 89 -4.19 13.26 3.97
CA HIS A 89 -3.29 12.70 4.95
C HIS A 89 -3.26 13.54 6.22
N ASP A 90 -3.63 12.90 7.33
CA ASP A 90 -3.51 13.42 8.70
C ASP A 90 -2.47 12.58 9.45
N PRO A 91 -1.27 13.14 9.75
CA PRO A 91 -0.24 12.41 10.48
C PRO A 91 -0.69 11.85 11.83
N ASP A 92 -1.69 12.47 12.46
CA ASP A 92 -2.25 12.05 13.75
C ASP A 92 -3.50 11.17 13.60
N GLY A 93 -3.92 10.87 12.37
CA GLY A 93 -5.08 10.02 12.09
C GLY A 93 -4.94 8.63 12.69
N SER A 94 -6.03 8.05 13.16
CA SER A 94 -6.04 6.73 13.81
C SER A 94 -6.21 5.55 12.85
N THR A 95 -6.59 5.83 11.61
CA THR A 95 -6.87 4.83 10.57
C THR A 95 -5.92 5.03 9.40
N VAL A 96 -5.45 3.94 8.81
CA VAL A 96 -4.67 3.94 7.57
C VAL A 96 -5.56 3.48 6.42
N MET A 97 -5.68 4.30 5.38
CA MET A 97 -6.26 3.90 4.10
C MET A 97 -5.12 3.40 3.20
N LEU A 98 -5.06 2.09 3.00
CA LEU A 98 -4.07 1.46 2.13
C LEU A 98 -4.46 1.66 0.66
N VAL A 99 -3.51 2.07 -0.15
CA VAL A 99 -3.76 2.39 -1.55
C VAL A 99 -3.15 1.35 -2.49
N SER A 100 -1.87 1.04 -2.34
CA SER A 100 -1.19 0.06 -3.21
C SER A 100 -0.34 -0.91 -2.40
N LEU A 101 -0.38 -2.18 -2.82
CA LEU A 101 0.61 -3.21 -2.46
C LEU A 101 1.17 -3.78 -3.75
N VAL A 102 2.46 -3.63 -3.96
CA VAL A 102 3.16 -4.05 -5.18
C VAL A 102 4.30 -5.00 -4.83
N VAL A 103 4.41 -6.10 -5.56
CA VAL A 103 5.54 -7.04 -5.48
C VAL A 103 5.98 -7.36 -6.91
N MET A 104 7.25 -7.11 -7.20
CA MET A 104 7.82 -7.40 -8.52
C MET A 104 7.68 -8.90 -8.87
N PRO A 105 7.43 -9.23 -10.14
CA PRO A 105 7.14 -10.61 -10.55
C PRO A 105 8.16 -11.64 -10.07
N GLU A 106 9.45 -11.32 -10.12
CA GLU A 106 10.57 -12.17 -9.71
C GLU A 106 10.60 -12.47 -8.20
N TYR A 107 9.91 -11.67 -7.39
CA TYR A 107 9.83 -11.84 -5.93
C TYR A 107 8.49 -12.42 -5.47
N ARG A 108 7.60 -12.76 -6.40
CA ARG A 108 6.31 -13.37 -6.08
C ARG A 108 6.45 -14.83 -5.65
N GLY A 109 5.46 -15.34 -4.94
CA GLY A 109 5.46 -16.72 -4.45
C GLY A 109 6.35 -16.98 -3.24
N LEU A 110 7.12 -15.98 -2.78
CA LEU A 110 8.00 -16.09 -1.62
C LEU A 110 7.33 -15.66 -0.29
N GLY A 111 6.10 -15.15 -0.35
CA GLY A 111 5.42 -14.59 0.82
C GLY A 111 5.78 -13.12 1.11
N LEU A 112 6.51 -12.45 0.21
CA LEU A 112 6.97 -11.08 0.42
C LEU A 112 5.82 -10.08 0.62
N GLY A 113 4.73 -10.19 -0.15
CA GLY A 113 3.58 -9.30 0.01
C GLY A 113 2.98 -9.38 1.43
N ARG A 114 2.85 -10.59 1.98
CA ARG A 114 2.41 -10.79 3.36
C ARG A 114 3.37 -10.16 4.37
N GLU A 115 4.67 -10.31 4.14
CA GLU A 115 5.70 -9.76 5.03
C GLU A 115 5.72 -8.22 4.98
N ILE A 116 5.60 -7.61 3.79
CA ILE A 116 5.46 -6.15 3.65
C ILE A 116 4.27 -5.65 4.47
N MET A 117 3.11 -6.27 4.33
CA MET A 117 1.89 -5.88 5.05
C MET A 117 2.03 -6.06 6.56
N ARG A 118 2.72 -7.12 7.00
CA ARG A 118 2.99 -7.37 8.42
C ARG A 118 3.90 -6.29 9.02
N VAL A 119 5.01 -5.99 8.35
CA VAL A 119 5.96 -4.95 8.80
C VAL A 119 5.27 -3.58 8.83
N TYR A 120 4.47 -3.27 7.80
CA TYR A 120 3.72 -2.03 7.74
C TYR A 120 2.73 -1.90 8.90
N ALA A 121 1.94 -2.96 9.17
CA ALA A 121 1.01 -3.00 10.29
C ALA A 121 1.71 -2.79 11.65
N GLU A 122 2.86 -3.41 11.86
CA GLU A 122 3.65 -3.22 13.09
C GLU A 122 4.14 -1.79 13.25
N ARG A 123 4.62 -1.18 12.17
CA ARG A 123 5.05 0.22 12.19
C ARG A 123 3.90 1.17 12.48
N GLU A 124 2.75 0.97 11.85
CA GLU A 124 1.58 1.81 12.06
C GLU A 124 0.97 1.61 13.47
N ARG A 125 0.97 0.38 13.98
CA ARG A 125 0.60 0.10 15.38
C ARG A 125 1.53 0.83 16.37
N ALA A 126 2.81 0.83 16.12
CA ALA A 126 3.80 1.52 16.97
C ALA A 126 3.58 3.05 17.00
N LYS A 127 3.01 3.64 15.94
CA LYS A 127 2.59 5.04 15.90
C LYS A 127 1.25 5.32 16.61
N GLY A 128 0.58 4.29 17.10
CA GLY A 128 -0.72 4.40 17.78
C GLY A 128 -1.94 4.28 16.87
N ARG A 129 -1.77 3.91 15.61
CA ARG A 129 -2.89 3.62 14.70
C ARG A 129 -3.70 2.44 15.21
N LYS A 130 -5.00 2.44 14.90
CA LYS A 130 -5.96 1.45 15.40
C LYS A 130 -6.49 0.51 14.33
N ARG A 131 -6.43 0.92 13.07
CA ARG A 131 -7.08 0.19 11.98
C ARG A 131 -6.39 0.47 10.64
N MET A 132 -6.35 -0.54 9.78
CA MET A 132 -6.01 -0.36 8.37
C MET A 132 -7.16 -0.85 7.52
N ILE A 133 -7.53 -0.06 6.51
CA ILE A 133 -8.60 -0.36 5.55
C ILE A 133 -7.97 -0.40 4.15
N LEU A 134 -8.41 -1.34 3.34
CA LEU A 134 -8.08 -1.41 1.91
C LEU A 134 -9.34 -1.69 1.09
N THR A 135 -9.25 -1.44 -0.20
CA THR A 135 -10.23 -1.94 -1.16
C THR A 135 -9.52 -2.77 -2.22
N CYS A 136 -10.15 -3.83 -2.67
CA CYS A 136 -9.60 -4.74 -3.67
C CYS A 136 -10.68 -5.33 -4.56
N VAL A 137 -10.26 -5.87 -5.71
CA VAL A 137 -11.14 -6.66 -6.58
C VAL A 137 -11.38 -8.05 -5.98
N GLU A 138 -12.50 -8.69 -6.34
CA GLU A 138 -12.95 -9.96 -5.76
C GLU A 138 -11.86 -11.04 -5.72
N LYS A 139 -11.10 -11.21 -6.79
CA LYS A 139 -10.04 -12.22 -6.88
C LYS A 139 -8.92 -12.09 -5.84
N LYS A 140 -8.76 -10.92 -5.22
CA LYS A 140 -7.75 -10.65 -4.18
C LYS A 140 -8.25 -10.85 -2.75
N ILE A 141 -9.54 -10.99 -2.53
CA ILE A 141 -10.14 -11.11 -1.20
C ILE A 141 -9.49 -12.24 -0.41
N LYS A 142 -9.40 -13.45 -0.98
CA LYS A 142 -8.79 -14.61 -0.31
C LYS A 142 -7.34 -14.41 0.08
N MET A 143 -6.60 -13.65 -0.72
CA MET A 143 -5.20 -13.32 -0.41
C MET A 143 -5.14 -12.45 0.85
N TYR A 144 -5.93 -11.39 0.91
CA TYR A 144 -5.96 -10.50 2.06
C TYR A 144 -6.54 -11.16 3.31
N GLU A 145 -7.51 -12.07 3.17
CA GLU A 145 -7.99 -12.90 4.30
C GLU A 145 -6.85 -13.71 4.92
N LYS A 146 -5.97 -14.29 4.10
CA LYS A 146 -4.77 -14.98 4.60
C LYS A 146 -3.76 -14.05 5.28
N PHE A 147 -3.81 -12.75 5.02
CA PHE A 147 -3.00 -11.74 5.71
C PHE A 147 -3.65 -11.25 7.01
N GLY A 148 -4.85 -11.74 7.33
CA GLY A 148 -5.59 -11.40 8.55
C GLY A 148 -6.65 -10.32 8.37
N TYR A 149 -6.89 -9.86 7.13
CA TYR A 149 -7.96 -8.91 6.83
C TYR A 149 -9.31 -9.59 6.80
N ARG A 150 -10.34 -8.90 7.25
CA ARG A 150 -11.74 -9.34 7.16
C ARG A 150 -12.46 -8.58 6.05
N LEU A 151 -13.33 -9.28 5.35
CA LEU A 151 -14.20 -8.69 4.34
C LEU A 151 -15.32 -7.87 5.02
N LEU A 152 -15.46 -6.61 4.63
CA LEU A 152 -16.53 -5.73 5.08
C LEU A 152 -17.73 -5.76 4.12
N GLY A 153 -17.49 -6.00 2.84
CA GLY A 153 -18.50 -6.07 1.81
C GLY A 153 -18.17 -5.25 0.59
N LEU A 154 -19.18 -4.98 -0.23
CA LEU A 154 -19.05 -4.20 -1.44
C LEU A 154 -18.65 -2.75 -1.12
N SER A 155 -17.61 -2.25 -1.78
CA SER A 155 -17.15 -0.88 -1.63
C SER A 155 -18.04 0.13 -2.35
N ASN A 156 -18.05 1.36 -1.87
CA ASN A 156 -18.61 2.49 -2.61
C ASN A 156 -17.67 3.03 -3.69
N SER A 157 -16.43 2.53 -3.75
CA SER A 157 -15.47 2.91 -4.78
C SER A 157 -15.96 2.52 -6.17
N ILE A 158 -15.82 3.45 -7.10
CA ILE A 158 -16.05 3.24 -8.54
C ILE A 158 -14.76 3.47 -9.34
N TYR A 159 -13.62 3.45 -8.65
CA TYR A 159 -12.32 3.73 -9.24
C TYR A 159 -12.10 2.89 -10.50
N ASP A 160 -11.81 3.58 -11.59
CA ASP A 160 -11.59 3.03 -12.93
C ASP A 160 -12.70 2.10 -13.44
N GLY A 161 -13.94 2.27 -12.97
CA GLY A 161 -15.12 1.50 -13.40
C GLY A 161 -15.15 0.05 -12.95
N LEU A 162 -14.27 -0.35 -12.03
CA LEU A 162 -14.22 -1.71 -11.49
C LEU A 162 -15.14 -1.88 -10.28
N VAL A 163 -15.41 -3.14 -9.94
CA VAL A 163 -16.12 -3.52 -8.71
C VAL A 163 -15.11 -3.79 -7.61
N TRP A 164 -15.24 -3.07 -6.50
CA TRP A 164 -14.32 -3.11 -5.38
C TRP A 164 -15.00 -3.63 -4.11
N TYR A 165 -14.21 -4.20 -3.23
CA TYR A 165 -14.62 -4.72 -1.92
C TYR A 165 -13.73 -4.14 -0.83
N ASP A 166 -14.35 -3.67 0.26
CA ASP A 166 -13.64 -3.15 1.41
C ASP A 166 -13.24 -4.25 2.36
N MET A 167 -12.03 -4.17 2.87
CA MET A 167 -11.47 -5.08 3.86
C MET A 167 -10.74 -4.28 4.93
N ASP A 168 -10.68 -4.79 6.16
CA ASP A 168 -9.94 -4.14 7.24
C ASP A 168 -9.20 -5.13 8.14
N ILE A 169 -8.28 -4.57 8.92
CA ILE A 169 -7.63 -5.24 10.04
C ILE A 169 -7.51 -4.25 11.20
N LEU A 170 -7.76 -4.73 12.42
CA LEU A 170 -7.51 -3.97 13.64
C LEU A 170 -6.03 -4.13 14.03
N LEU A 171 -5.42 -3.04 14.45
CA LEU A 171 -4.01 -2.97 14.85
C LEU A 171 -3.80 -3.13 16.35
#